data_f54870da0957cce7b7ee1966f82aaee4
#
_entry.id   f54870da0957cce7b7ee1966f82aaee4
#
_cell.length_a   1.000
_cell.length_b   1.000
_cell.length_c   1.000
_cell.angle_alpha   90.00
_cell.angle_beta   90.00
_cell.angle_gamma   90.00
#
_symmetry.space_group_name_H-M   'P 1'
#
loop_
_entity.id
_entity.type
_entity.pdbx_description
1 polymer ?
#
loop_
_entity_poly.entity_id
_entity_poly.type
_entity_poly.pdbx_seq_one_letter_code
_entity_poly.pdbx_strand_id
1 'polypeptide(L)'
;MKSIVNPFICCLLLAVLGGCATRPVNPPIAAVDLNKGYRYKNSTEYSKEKTPDTLVVLAFSGGGTRAAAFSYGVLETLRDIQFTNKQGKRVRALDEVDLISGVSGGSFTALAYGLYGEKLFDTYESDFLKRDVQGEIVGRVMNPFNWGDLASTGWGRSELAAQYYDEILFHGATFDDLQKSGGPFILTTATDISTGAGFAFTQLFYDNLCSTVGPMNLSRAAAASSAVPLVLSPVTMNNYGGSCVYKRPGYIDPFVNEATAPRPAARLIKQMQEMDYYHDGKDNPYIHLVDGGVSDNLGIRGVLESLEGLEAMRLAGLPTPLDYVKRIVVVVVNSLSSPKTDWNQSENGPGSIELLLKATGVPIDHYSYEEIESLKDTQARWKSMSILRNSKLFAHNKNPQLEKIVNTPDIDLYVVDVSFKMLKDKQEYEYLNNLPTSFSLPPEAVDRLRAAAKKIILASPDFQKVMQDTGVRDIQY
;
A
#
# COMPACT_ATOMS: atom_id res chain seq x y z
N MET A 1 -34.85 40.61 43.20
CA MET A 1 -34.28 40.47 41.82
C MET A 1 -33.98 39.00 41.55
N LYS A 2 -34.82 38.28 40.81
CA LYS A 2 -34.51 36.89 40.34
C LYS A 2 -33.74 37.03 39.04
N SER A 3 -32.43 36.66 39.03
CA SER A 3 -31.66 36.61 37.81
C SER A 3 -32.17 35.44 36.99
N ILE A 4 -32.84 35.72 35.90
CA ILE A 4 -33.19 34.74 34.88
C ILE A 4 -31.86 34.43 34.13
N VAL A 5 -31.20 33.38 34.54
CA VAL A 5 -30.06 32.83 33.76
C VAL A 5 -30.65 32.41 32.42
N ASN A 6 -30.20 33.06 31.35
CA ASN A 6 -30.68 32.83 30.01
C ASN A 6 -30.40 31.36 29.63
N PRO A 7 -31.43 30.54 29.31
CA PRO A 7 -31.23 29.13 28.99
C PRO A 7 -30.26 28.91 27.82
N PHE A 8 -30.10 29.89 26.94
CA PHE A 8 -29.11 29.89 25.86
C PHE A 8 -27.66 29.90 26.38
N ILE A 9 -27.39 30.60 27.51
CA ILE A 9 -26.04 30.60 28.13
C ILE A 9 -25.76 29.25 28.80
N CYS A 10 -26.75 28.60 29.40
CA CYS A 10 -26.61 27.26 29.96
C CYS A 10 -26.37 26.19 28.84
N CYS A 11 -27.07 26.28 27.72
CA CYS A 11 -26.84 25.40 26.58
C CYS A 11 -25.46 25.62 25.95
N LEU A 12 -24.99 26.87 25.87
CA LEU A 12 -23.64 27.18 25.37
C LEU A 12 -22.54 26.69 26.32
N LEU A 13 -22.75 26.81 27.64
CA LEU A 13 -21.84 26.29 28.66
C LEU A 13 -21.81 24.75 28.71
N LEU A 14 -22.95 24.09 28.47
CA LEU A 14 -23.03 22.62 28.36
C LEU A 14 -22.38 22.11 27.08
N ALA A 15 -22.41 22.86 25.98
CA ALA A 15 -21.72 22.52 24.76
C ALA A 15 -20.17 22.64 24.87
N VAL A 16 -19.69 23.52 25.78
CA VAL A 16 -18.25 23.68 26.08
C VAL A 16 -17.73 22.60 27.05
N LEU A 17 -18.63 21.92 27.78
CA LEU A 17 -18.32 20.79 28.66
C LEU A 17 -18.43 19.42 27.96
N GLY A 18 -18.87 19.38 26.71
CA GLY A 18 -18.72 18.21 25.85
C GLY A 18 -17.23 17.91 25.69
N GLY A 19 -16.79 16.80 26.28
CA GLY A 19 -15.37 16.46 26.39
C GLY A 19 -14.65 16.58 25.06
N CYS A 20 -13.51 17.26 25.03
CA CYS A 20 -12.63 17.28 23.89
C CYS A 20 -12.24 15.83 23.54
N ALA A 21 -12.56 15.37 22.33
CA ALA A 21 -12.06 14.10 21.85
C ALA A 21 -10.53 14.16 21.83
N THR A 22 -9.90 13.10 22.31
CA THR A 22 -8.44 12.97 22.22
C THR A 22 -8.12 12.01 21.09
N ARG A 23 -7.24 12.44 20.18
CA ARG A 23 -6.76 11.52 19.15
C ARG A 23 -6.03 10.31 19.78
N PRO A 24 -6.09 9.11 19.16
CA PRO A 24 -5.30 7.99 19.60
C PRO A 24 -3.79 8.32 19.54
N VAL A 25 -3.06 7.96 20.59
CA VAL A 25 -1.63 8.20 20.73
C VAL A 25 -0.91 6.86 20.58
N ASN A 26 0.02 6.79 19.62
CA ASN A 26 0.88 5.62 19.48
C ASN A 26 1.85 5.52 20.68
N PRO A 27 1.99 4.33 21.30
CA PRO A 27 2.79 4.19 22.52
C PRO A 27 4.30 4.24 22.23
N PRO A 28 5.13 4.86 23.08
CA PRO A 28 6.58 4.81 22.97
C PRO A 28 7.13 3.44 23.37
N ILE A 29 8.33 3.12 22.87
CA ILE A 29 9.12 1.94 23.30
C ILE A 29 10.45 2.35 23.89
N ALA A 30 11.01 1.54 24.81
CA ALA A 30 12.30 1.81 25.42
C ALA A 30 13.48 1.36 24.56
N ALA A 31 13.31 0.32 23.75
CA ALA A 31 14.33 -0.22 22.85
C ALA A 31 13.70 -0.92 21.65
N VAL A 32 14.38 -0.87 20.51
CA VAL A 32 14.00 -1.60 19.29
C VAL A 32 14.41 -3.07 19.42
N ASP A 33 13.44 -3.97 19.23
CA ASP A 33 13.66 -5.42 19.11
C ASP A 33 13.35 -5.85 17.67
N LEU A 34 14.38 -6.19 16.89
CA LEU A 34 14.25 -6.57 15.48
C LEU A 34 13.49 -7.89 15.25
N ASN A 35 13.17 -8.64 16.30
CA ASN A 35 12.41 -9.89 16.24
C ASN A 35 10.95 -9.74 16.67
N LYS A 36 10.52 -8.53 17.06
CA LYS A 36 9.16 -8.26 17.52
C LYS A 36 8.43 -7.27 16.63
N GLY A 37 7.10 -7.26 16.74
CA GLY A 37 6.19 -6.37 16.04
C GLY A 37 5.86 -6.84 14.62
N TYR A 38 5.02 -6.08 13.94
CA TYR A 38 4.51 -6.37 12.61
C TYR A 38 5.61 -6.16 11.56
N ARG A 39 6.29 -7.24 11.18
CA ARG A 39 7.42 -7.29 10.24
C ARG A 39 7.24 -8.42 9.24
N TYR A 40 7.70 -8.22 8.01
CA TYR A 40 7.65 -9.25 6.96
C TYR A 40 8.25 -10.60 7.42
N LYS A 41 9.39 -10.56 8.09
CA LYS A 41 10.04 -11.77 8.62
C LYS A 41 9.14 -12.59 9.54
N ASN A 42 8.32 -11.93 10.36
CA ASN A 42 7.46 -12.59 11.32
C ASN A 42 6.18 -13.16 10.67
N SER A 43 5.79 -12.64 9.50
CA SER A 43 4.63 -13.11 8.74
C SER A 43 4.95 -14.35 7.91
N THR A 44 6.19 -14.51 7.43
CA THR A 44 6.59 -15.65 6.59
C THR A 44 6.65 -16.99 7.33
N GLU A 45 6.64 -17.00 8.67
CA GLU A 45 6.56 -18.25 9.44
C GLU A 45 5.22 -18.99 9.26
N TYR A 46 4.17 -18.30 8.82
CA TYR A 46 2.85 -18.88 8.59
C TYR A 46 2.68 -19.56 7.22
N SER A 47 3.62 -19.38 6.30
CA SER A 47 3.47 -19.85 4.92
C SER A 47 4.27 -21.12 4.57
N LYS A 48 4.32 -22.10 5.46
CA LYS A 48 5.06 -23.38 5.27
C LYS A 48 4.60 -24.20 4.05
N GLU A 49 3.47 -23.89 3.45
CA GLU A 49 2.88 -24.64 2.35
C GLU A 49 3.09 -24.00 0.96
N LYS A 50 3.64 -22.77 0.90
CA LYS A 50 3.86 -22.01 -0.34
C LYS A 50 5.08 -22.54 -1.12
N THR A 51 5.17 -22.14 -2.38
CA THR A 51 6.33 -22.41 -3.22
C THR A 51 7.56 -21.65 -2.68
N PRO A 52 8.55 -22.30 -2.07
CA PRO A 52 9.54 -21.63 -1.22
C PRO A 52 10.53 -20.74 -1.98
N ASP A 53 10.63 -20.90 -3.30
CA ASP A 53 11.57 -20.15 -4.16
C ASP A 53 10.90 -19.04 -4.98
N THR A 54 9.63 -18.75 -4.71
CA THR A 54 8.84 -17.73 -5.42
C THR A 54 8.26 -16.74 -4.43
N LEU A 55 8.41 -15.45 -4.71
CA LEU A 55 7.81 -14.34 -3.98
C LEU A 55 6.71 -13.72 -4.83
N VAL A 56 5.48 -13.74 -4.36
CA VAL A 56 4.32 -13.14 -5.04
C VAL A 56 3.84 -11.89 -4.31
N VAL A 57 3.89 -10.76 -5.01
CA VAL A 57 3.51 -9.46 -4.51
C VAL A 57 2.32 -8.92 -5.30
N LEU A 58 1.27 -8.52 -4.60
CA LEU A 58 0.18 -7.73 -5.18
C LEU A 58 0.34 -6.27 -4.76
N ALA A 59 0.12 -5.34 -5.69
CA ALA A 59 0.14 -3.92 -5.40
C ALA A 59 -1.20 -3.30 -5.82
N PHE A 60 -1.96 -2.79 -4.86
CA PHE A 60 -3.29 -2.23 -5.02
C PHE A 60 -3.25 -0.72 -4.97
N SER A 61 -3.56 -0.08 -6.08
CA SER A 61 -3.51 1.38 -6.22
C SER A 61 -4.57 2.10 -5.41
N GLY A 62 -4.38 3.41 -5.25
CA GLY A 62 -5.42 4.33 -4.79
C GLY A 62 -6.56 4.51 -5.78
N GLY A 63 -7.66 5.14 -5.32
CA GLY A 63 -8.82 5.43 -6.17
C GLY A 63 -10.20 5.18 -5.51
N GLY A 64 -10.29 5.21 -4.19
CA GLY A 64 -11.54 5.01 -3.45
C GLY A 64 -12.18 3.64 -3.70
N THR A 65 -13.50 3.57 -3.74
CA THR A 65 -14.25 2.32 -4.00
C THR A 65 -13.89 1.69 -5.35
N ARG A 66 -13.52 2.51 -6.37
CA ARG A 66 -13.05 1.99 -7.65
C ARG A 66 -11.84 1.08 -7.49
N ALA A 67 -10.85 1.54 -6.74
CA ALA A 67 -9.64 0.76 -6.45
C ALA A 67 -9.94 -0.46 -5.57
N ALA A 68 -10.75 -0.28 -4.52
CA ALA A 68 -11.15 -1.37 -3.64
C ALA A 68 -11.86 -2.50 -4.41
N ALA A 69 -12.83 -2.15 -5.26
CA ALA A 69 -13.59 -3.13 -6.04
C ALA A 69 -12.74 -3.84 -7.11
N PHE A 70 -11.86 -3.08 -7.78
CA PHE A 70 -10.97 -3.65 -8.79
C PHE A 70 -9.95 -4.60 -8.18
N SER A 71 -9.35 -4.23 -7.04
CA SER A 71 -8.44 -5.08 -6.27
C SER A 71 -9.14 -6.33 -5.71
N TYR A 72 -10.39 -6.17 -5.25
CA TYR A 72 -11.19 -7.30 -4.80
C TYR A 72 -11.47 -8.30 -5.93
N GLY A 73 -11.78 -7.82 -7.14
CA GLY A 73 -11.92 -8.68 -8.33
C GLY A 73 -10.65 -9.44 -8.69
N VAL A 74 -9.46 -8.89 -8.39
CA VAL A 74 -8.18 -9.60 -8.51
C VAL A 74 -8.09 -10.73 -7.48
N LEU A 75 -8.43 -10.46 -6.21
CA LEU A 75 -8.43 -11.50 -5.17
C LEU A 75 -9.41 -12.64 -5.51
N GLU A 76 -10.63 -12.32 -5.96
CA GLU A 76 -11.62 -13.30 -6.42
C GLU A 76 -11.06 -14.17 -7.55
N THR A 77 -10.44 -13.52 -8.54
CA THR A 77 -9.85 -14.23 -9.69
C THR A 77 -8.73 -15.18 -9.26
N LEU A 78 -7.82 -14.73 -8.42
CA LEU A 78 -6.73 -15.57 -7.91
C LEU A 78 -7.25 -16.69 -7.01
N ARG A 79 -8.35 -16.50 -6.28
CA ARG A 79 -9.04 -17.54 -5.51
C ARG A 79 -9.61 -18.62 -6.41
N ASP A 80 -10.22 -18.24 -7.53
CA ASP A 80 -10.81 -19.16 -8.49
C ASP A 80 -9.77 -20.00 -9.23
N ILE A 81 -8.60 -19.40 -9.53
CA ILE A 81 -7.52 -20.08 -10.26
C ILE A 81 -6.87 -21.14 -9.35
N GLN A 82 -6.97 -22.39 -9.77
CA GLN A 82 -6.36 -23.52 -9.08
C GLN A 82 -5.38 -24.27 -9.98
N PHE A 83 -4.32 -24.78 -9.39
CA PHE A 83 -3.31 -25.55 -10.10
C PHE A 83 -2.63 -26.58 -9.20
N THR A 84 -1.98 -27.56 -9.80
CA THR A 84 -1.10 -28.50 -9.12
C THR A 84 0.31 -27.95 -9.12
N ASN A 85 0.86 -27.67 -7.92
CA ASN A 85 2.22 -27.13 -7.78
C ASN A 85 3.30 -28.21 -8.05
N LYS A 86 4.58 -27.81 -8.04
CA LYS A 86 5.71 -28.76 -8.28
C LYS A 86 5.78 -29.91 -7.27
N GLN A 87 5.23 -29.72 -6.07
CA GLN A 87 5.15 -30.73 -5.03
C GLN A 87 3.97 -31.68 -5.21
N GLY A 88 3.16 -31.50 -6.27
CA GLY A 88 1.98 -32.32 -6.56
C GLY A 88 0.75 -31.96 -5.72
N LYS A 89 0.77 -30.84 -4.99
CA LYS A 89 -0.36 -30.36 -4.17
C LYS A 89 -1.26 -29.45 -4.99
N ARG A 90 -2.58 -29.61 -4.86
CA ARG A 90 -3.58 -28.69 -5.40
C ARG A 90 -3.63 -27.45 -4.52
N VAL A 91 -3.40 -26.27 -5.12
CA VAL A 91 -3.37 -24.98 -4.45
C VAL A 91 -4.11 -23.93 -5.28
N ARG A 92 -4.55 -22.85 -4.63
CA ARG A 92 -5.11 -21.69 -5.32
C ARG A 92 -4.00 -20.68 -5.58
N ALA A 93 -4.12 -19.90 -6.66
CA ALA A 93 -3.15 -18.84 -6.92
C ALA A 93 -3.13 -17.77 -5.80
N LEU A 94 -4.27 -17.55 -5.15
CA LEU A 94 -4.39 -16.64 -4.02
C LEU A 94 -3.58 -17.09 -2.79
N ASP A 95 -3.44 -18.40 -2.58
CA ASP A 95 -2.69 -18.96 -1.44
C ASP A 95 -1.16 -18.77 -1.61
N GLU A 96 -0.68 -18.50 -2.82
CA GLU A 96 0.74 -18.22 -3.10
C GLU A 96 1.14 -16.76 -2.86
N VAL A 97 0.19 -15.88 -2.53
CA VAL A 97 0.47 -14.44 -2.30
C VAL A 97 1.20 -14.23 -0.97
N ASP A 98 2.39 -13.60 -1.02
CA ASP A 98 3.23 -13.35 0.15
C ASP A 98 3.04 -11.96 0.73
N LEU A 99 2.83 -10.97 -0.13
CA LEU A 99 2.72 -9.57 0.26
C LEU A 99 1.64 -8.87 -0.57
N ILE A 100 0.84 -8.06 0.10
CA ILE A 100 -0.09 -7.14 -0.56
C ILE A 100 0.22 -5.72 -0.09
N SER A 101 0.68 -4.89 -1.02
CA SER A 101 0.79 -3.45 -0.81
C SER A 101 -0.51 -2.77 -1.20
N GLY A 102 -1.03 -1.88 -0.36
CA GLY A 102 -2.29 -1.18 -0.60
C GLY A 102 -2.23 0.29 -0.26
N VAL A 103 -2.80 1.11 -1.15
CA VAL A 103 -2.84 2.57 -1.02
C VAL A 103 -4.28 3.05 -1.10
N SER A 104 -4.67 3.98 -0.22
CA SER A 104 -6.00 4.61 -0.25
C SER A 104 -7.12 3.55 -0.36
N GLY A 105 -7.96 3.59 -1.40
CA GLY A 105 -8.99 2.58 -1.62
C GLY A 105 -8.47 1.13 -1.66
N GLY A 106 -7.29 0.89 -2.24
CA GLY A 106 -6.65 -0.42 -2.28
C GLY A 106 -6.21 -0.93 -0.90
N SER A 107 -5.92 -0.03 0.05
CA SER A 107 -5.55 -0.40 1.42
C SER A 107 -6.69 -1.06 2.18
N PHE A 108 -7.94 -0.68 1.92
CA PHE A 108 -9.12 -1.33 2.55
C PHE A 108 -9.21 -2.80 2.14
N THR A 109 -9.10 -3.10 0.85
CA THR A 109 -9.12 -4.48 0.36
C THR A 109 -7.93 -5.28 0.89
N ALA A 110 -6.74 -4.69 0.90
CA ALA A 110 -5.53 -5.35 1.40
C ALA A 110 -5.65 -5.69 2.90
N LEU A 111 -5.98 -4.71 3.75
CA LEU A 111 -6.12 -4.88 5.19
C LEU A 111 -7.26 -5.86 5.53
N ALA A 112 -8.41 -5.72 4.86
CA ALA A 112 -9.56 -6.58 5.10
C ALA A 112 -9.26 -8.04 4.69
N TYR A 113 -8.60 -8.26 3.54
CA TYR A 113 -8.17 -9.61 3.15
C TYR A 113 -7.12 -10.19 4.11
N GLY A 114 -6.13 -9.40 4.48
CA GLY A 114 -5.12 -9.81 5.46
C GLY A 114 -5.74 -10.22 6.80
N LEU A 115 -6.78 -9.51 7.24
CA LEU A 115 -7.47 -9.80 8.52
C LEU A 115 -8.41 -11.00 8.45
N TYR A 116 -9.28 -11.05 7.43
CA TYR A 116 -10.39 -11.99 7.36
C TYR A 116 -10.12 -13.22 6.49
N GLY A 117 -9.11 -13.15 5.60
CA GLY A 117 -8.82 -14.23 4.67
C GLY A 117 -10.04 -14.60 3.83
N GLU A 118 -10.41 -15.90 3.83
CA GLU A 118 -11.54 -16.42 3.05
C GLU A 118 -12.89 -15.77 3.42
N LYS A 119 -13.08 -15.41 4.67
CA LYS A 119 -14.34 -14.79 5.14
C LYS A 119 -14.63 -13.43 4.51
N LEU A 120 -13.61 -12.76 3.97
CA LEU A 120 -13.79 -11.50 3.26
C LEU A 120 -14.80 -11.64 2.11
N PHE A 121 -14.79 -12.78 1.41
CA PHE A 121 -15.62 -13.00 0.23
C PHE A 121 -17.11 -13.17 0.54
N ASP A 122 -17.47 -13.30 1.80
CA ASP A 122 -18.87 -13.45 2.22
C ASP A 122 -19.58 -12.10 2.37
N THR A 123 -18.88 -11.06 2.84
CA THR A 123 -19.53 -9.83 3.31
C THR A 123 -18.97 -8.52 2.74
N TYR A 124 -17.77 -8.49 2.17
CA TYR A 124 -17.08 -7.26 1.80
C TYR A 124 -17.86 -6.38 0.81
N GLU A 125 -18.64 -6.99 -0.08
CA GLU A 125 -19.50 -6.25 -1.00
C GLU A 125 -20.57 -5.45 -0.27
N SER A 126 -21.29 -6.10 0.67
CA SER A 126 -22.36 -5.47 1.45
C SER A 126 -21.82 -4.51 2.51
N ASP A 127 -20.71 -4.86 3.15
CA ASP A 127 -20.19 -4.12 4.29
C ASP A 127 -19.40 -2.88 3.86
N PHE A 128 -18.82 -2.90 2.66
CA PHE A 128 -17.97 -1.79 2.19
C PHE A 128 -18.21 -1.39 0.73
N LEU A 129 -18.04 -2.28 -0.25
CA LEU A 129 -17.94 -1.91 -1.66
C LEU A 129 -19.23 -1.28 -2.23
N LYS A 130 -20.39 -1.76 -1.81
CA LYS A 130 -21.71 -1.30 -2.29
C LYS A 130 -22.40 -0.35 -1.31
N ARG A 131 -21.68 0.10 -0.26
CA ARG A 131 -22.17 1.14 0.66
C ARG A 131 -21.88 2.55 0.15
N ASP A 132 -22.72 3.49 0.51
CA ASP A 132 -22.42 4.93 0.38
C ASP A 132 -21.55 5.41 1.54
N VAL A 133 -20.29 4.93 1.59
CA VAL A 133 -19.34 5.27 2.64
C VAL A 133 -19.05 6.77 2.67
N GLN A 134 -18.99 7.41 1.49
CA GLN A 134 -18.73 8.85 1.40
C GLN A 134 -19.89 9.65 1.95
N GLY A 135 -21.13 9.33 1.59
CA GLY A 135 -22.33 10.02 2.09
C GLY A 135 -22.46 9.90 3.61
N GLU A 136 -22.17 8.73 4.17
CA GLU A 136 -22.19 8.51 5.62
C GLU A 136 -21.13 9.35 6.36
N ILE A 137 -19.91 9.43 5.84
CA ILE A 137 -18.85 10.28 6.42
C ILE A 137 -19.26 11.75 6.37
N VAL A 138 -19.78 12.22 5.22
CA VAL A 138 -20.29 13.60 5.08
C VAL A 138 -21.43 13.87 6.07
N GLY A 139 -22.36 12.93 6.20
CA GLY A 139 -23.46 13.02 7.18
C GLY A 139 -22.95 13.17 8.62
N ARG A 140 -21.92 12.39 8.99
CA ARG A 140 -21.29 12.48 10.32
C ARG A 140 -20.57 13.82 10.54
N VAL A 141 -19.86 14.33 9.53
CA VAL A 141 -19.21 15.64 9.58
C VAL A 141 -20.22 16.78 9.73
N MET A 142 -21.35 16.67 9.04
CA MET A 142 -22.43 17.68 9.12
C MET A 142 -23.25 17.59 10.38
N ASN A 143 -23.16 16.51 11.15
CA ASN A 143 -23.90 16.33 12.39
C ASN A 143 -23.35 17.25 13.51
N PRO A 144 -24.14 18.20 14.06
CA PRO A 144 -23.69 19.15 15.09
C PRO A 144 -23.14 18.47 16.36
N PHE A 145 -23.59 17.26 16.66
CA PHE A 145 -23.10 16.52 17.84
C PHE A 145 -21.62 16.13 17.74
N ASN A 146 -21.09 16.04 16.53
CA ASN A 146 -19.67 15.70 16.29
C ASN A 146 -18.77 16.95 16.21
N TRP A 147 -19.33 18.17 16.18
CA TRP A 147 -18.54 19.41 16.01
C TRP A 147 -17.60 19.69 17.18
N GLY A 148 -17.97 19.27 18.39
CA GLY A 148 -17.08 19.38 19.56
C GLY A 148 -15.79 18.59 19.36
N ASP A 149 -15.92 17.35 18.89
CA ASP A 149 -14.80 16.47 18.59
C ASP A 149 -13.99 16.97 17.40
N LEU A 150 -14.65 17.38 16.31
CA LEU A 150 -14.02 17.94 15.12
C LEU A 150 -13.24 19.24 15.38
N ALA A 151 -13.59 19.99 16.44
CA ALA A 151 -12.85 21.17 16.87
C ALA A 151 -11.69 20.85 17.82
N SER A 152 -11.53 19.59 18.23
CA SER A 152 -10.48 19.17 19.16
C SER A 152 -9.11 19.10 18.49
N THR A 153 -8.05 19.42 19.22
CA THR A 153 -6.68 19.43 18.69
C THR A 153 -6.23 18.03 18.28
N GLY A 154 -5.84 17.87 16.99
CA GLY A 154 -5.33 16.64 16.45
C GLY A 154 -6.37 15.54 16.20
N TRP A 155 -7.65 15.82 16.50
CA TRP A 155 -8.78 14.97 16.14
C TRP A 155 -9.59 15.67 15.03
N GLY A 156 -9.81 15.02 13.93
CA GLY A 156 -10.42 15.64 12.78
C GLY A 156 -11.25 14.68 11.94
N ARG A 157 -11.57 15.09 10.72
CA ARG A 157 -12.43 14.30 9.81
C ARG A 157 -11.91 12.89 9.53
N SER A 158 -10.58 12.68 9.52
CA SER A 158 -9.99 11.35 9.34
C SER A 158 -10.17 10.46 10.55
N GLU A 159 -10.14 10.99 11.78
CA GLU A 159 -10.44 10.18 12.96
C GLU A 159 -11.94 9.80 13.01
N LEU A 160 -12.82 10.71 12.58
CA LEU A 160 -14.25 10.41 12.41
C LEU A 160 -14.48 9.33 11.35
N ALA A 161 -13.76 9.43 10.23
CA ALA A 161 -13.81 8.41 9.18
C ALA A 161 -13.26 7.05 9.69
N ALA A 162 -12.17 7.06 10.46
CA ALA A 162 -11.61 5.86 11.06
C ALA A 162 -12.61 5.15 11.99
N GLN A 163 -13.35 5.90 12.81
CA GLN A 163 -14.42 5.32 13.62
C GLN A 163 -15.48 4.62 12.76
N TYR A 164 -15.89 5.26 11.67
CA TYR A 164 -16.89 4.67 10.78
C TYR A 164 -16.34 3.43 10.06
N TYR A 165 -15.10 3.45 9.58
CA TYR A 165 -14.47 2.27 8.97
C TYR A 165 -14.34 1.13 9.98
N ASP A 166 -14.12 1.46 11.25
CA ASP A 166 -14.07 0.47 12.32
C ASP A 166 -15.43 -0.19 12.55
N GLU A 167 -16.49 0.62 12.58
CA GLU A 167 -17.87 0.12 12.76
C GLU A 167 -18.31 -0.83 11.65
N ILE A 168 -17.96 -0.54 10.38
CA ILE A 168 -18.49 -1.28 9.23
C ILE A 168 -17.56 -2.37 8.72
N LEU A 169 -16.25 -2.33 9.03
CA LEU A 169 -15.29 -3.22 8.40
C LEU A 169 -14.26 -3.83 9.36
N PHE A 170 -13.64 -3.07 10.26
CA PHE A 170 -12.48 -3.57 11.01
C PHE A 170 -12.77 -4.00 12.45
N HIS A 171 -13.88 -3.55 13.07
CA HIS A 171 -14.42 -4.01 14.36
C HIS A 171 -13.38 -4.02 15.50
N GLY A 172 -12.57 -2.97 15.61
CA GLY A 172 -11.54 -2.83 16.63
C GLY A 172 -10.23 -3.57 16.34
N ALA A 173 -10.10 -4.22 15.19
CA ALA A 173 -8.90 -4.97 14.84
C ALA A 173 -7.67 -4.09 14.70
N THR A 174 -6.53 -4.61 15.16
CA THR A 174 -5.24 -3.95 15.23
C THR A 174 -4.19 -4.65 14.35
N PHE A 175 -3.00 -4.06 14.22
CA PHE A 175 -1.88 -4.74 13.56
C PHE A 175 -1.41 -6.00 14.30
N ASP A 176 -1.59 -6.07 15.64
CA ASP A 176 -1.35 -7.31 16.38
C ASP A 176 -2.33 -8.43 15.99
N ASP A 177 -3.58 -8.10 15.66
CA ASP A 177 -4.56 -9.05 15.16
C ASP A 177 -4.26 -9.45 13.72
N LEU A 178 -3.86 -8.48 12.88
CA LEU A 178 -3.41 -8.73 11.52
C LEU A 178 -2.18 -9.66 11.48
N GLN A 179 -1.24 -9.50 12.42
CA GLN A 179 -0.09 -10.41 12.53
C GLN A 179 -0.50 -11.85 12.89
N LYS A 180 -1.54 -12.01 13.70
CA LYS A 180 -2.04 -13.33 14.14
C LYS A 180 -2.93 -14.02 13.10
N SER A 181 -3.45 -13.28 12.11
CA SER A 181 -4.41 -13.83 11.12
C SER A 181 -3.82 -14.92 10.24
N GLY A 182 -2.49 -14.94 10.06
CA GLY A 182 -1.80 -15.90 9.20
C GLY A 182 -1.98 -15.65 7.69
N GLY A 183 -2.49 -14.48 7.31
CA GLY A 183 -2.59 -14.03 5.91
C GLY A 183 -1.26 -13.54 5.33
N PRO A 184 -1.28 -13.03 4.09
CA PRO A 184 -0.11 -12.38 3.49
C PRO A 184 0.31 -11.16 4.32
N PHE A 185 1.57 -10.75 4.17
CA PHE A 185 2.03 -9.51 4.78
C PHE A 185 1.38 -8.31 4.09
N ILE A 186 0.72 -7.44 4.86
CA ILE A 186 0.04 -6.26 4.32
C ILE A 186 0.91 -5.02 4.54
N LEU A 187 1.21 -4.33 3.46
CA LEU A 187 1.94 -3.07 3.46
C LEU A 187 0.96 -1.94 3.13
N THR A 188 0.42 -1.27 4.14
CA THR A 188 -0.40 -0.06 3.95
C THR A 188 0.49 1.16 4.07
N THR A 189 0.35 2.11 3.14
CA THR A 189 1.18 3.32 3.10
C THR A 189 0.34 4.59 3.16
N ALA A 190 0.94 5.63 3.75
CA ALA A 190 0.45 7.00 3.76
C ALA A 190 1.61 7.94 3.37
N THR A 191 1.35 9.21 3.21
CA THR A 191 2.38 10.23 2.94
C THR A 191 2.53 11.15 4.15
N ASP A 192 3.74 11.29 4.68
CA ASP A 192 4.05 12.38 5.62
C ASP A 192 4.08 13.71 4.85
N ILE A 193 3.07 14.55 5.08
CA ILE A 193 2.94 15.81 4.32
C ILE A 193 4.04 16.82 4.65
N SER A 194 4.72 16.68 5.78
CA SER A 194 5.80 17.59 6.20
C SER A 194 7.07 17.38 5.36
N THR A 195 7.35 16.13 4.97
CA THR A 195 8.56 15.74 4.24
C THR A 195 8.28 15.32 2.80
N GLY A 196 7.03 14.92 2.49
CA GLY A 196 6.66 14.26 1.24
C GLY A 196 7.07 12.78 1.19
N ALA A 197 7.61 12.24 2.27
CA ALA A 197 8.06 10.84 2.36
C ALA A 197 6.89 9.87 2.43
N GLY A 198 7.04 8.70 1.80
CA GLY A 198 6.14 7.58 2.02
C GLY A 198 6.34 7.01 3.43
N PHE A 199 5.24 6.78 4.14
CA PHE A 199 5.22 6.19 5.47
C PHE A 199 4.46 4.86 5.44
N ALA A 200 5.14 3.76 5.77
CA ALA A 200 4.52 2.43 5.81
C ALA A 200 4.16 2.02 7.24
N PHE A 201 2.95 1.50 7.42
CA PHE A 201 2.46 1.01 8.72
C PHE A 201 3.07 -0.36 9.04
N THR A 202 4.38 -0.37 9.30
CA THR A 202 5.16 -1.53 9.70
C THR A 202 6.03 -1.20 10.90
N GLN A 203 6.44 -2.22 11.66
CA GLN A 203 7.31 -1.98 12.80
C GLN A 203 8.66 -1.36 12.39
N LEU A 204 9.14 -1.59 11.17
CA LEU A 204 10.38 -0.98 10.67
C LEU A 204 10.30 0.56 10.66
N PHE A 205 9.17 1.13 10.22
CA PHE A 205 8.95 2.58 10.24
C PHE A 205 8.74 3.09 11.67
N TYR A 206 7.98 2.36 12.48
CA TYR A 206 7.72 2.72 13.88
C TYR A 206 8.97 2.63 14.77
N ASP A 207 9.95 1.81 14.43
CA ASP A 207 11.24 1.78 15.11
C ASP A 207 11.95 3.14 15.07
N ASN A 208 11.88 3.84 13.93
CA ASN A 208 12.48 5.18 13.78
C ASN A 208 11.74 6.23 14.62
N LEU A 209 10.46 6.02 14.89
CA LEU A 209 9.66 6.85 15.78
C LEU A 209 9.83 6.47 17.28
N CYS A 210 10.66 5.50 17.61
CA CYS A 210 10.71 4.88 18.95
C CYS A 210 9.32 4.49 19.47
N SER A 211 8.51 3.85 18.62
CA SER A 211 7.10 3.51 18.86
C SER A 211 6.79 2.08 18.41
N THR A 212 5.56 1.61 18.65
CA THR A 212 5.08 0.32 18.15
C THR A 212 3.80 0.47 17.35
N VAL A 213 3.69 -0.26 16.24
CA VAL A 213 2.50 -0.29 15.38
C VAL A 213 1.44 -1.26 15.90
N GLY A 214 1.84 -2.28 16.68
CA GLY A 214 0.96 -3.39 17.07
C GLY A 214 -0.44 -2.99 17.55
N PRO A 215 -0.58 -2.09 18.54
CA PRO A 215 -1.89 -1.68 19.05
C PRO A 215 -2.64 -0.67 18.18
N MET A 216 -2.11 -0.27 17.02
CA MET A 216 -2.79 0.65 16.13
C MET A 216 -3.96 -0.04 15.42
N ASN A 217 -5.13 0.60 15.42
CA ASN A 217 -6.31 0.11 14.70
C ASN A 217 -6.08 0.12 13.19
N LEU A 218 -6.50 -0.93 12.50
CA LEU A 218 -6.44 -1.03 11.03
C LEU A 218 -7.29 0.04 10.36
N SER A 219 -8.44 0.38 10.95
CA SER A 219 -9.32 1.47 10.50
C SER A 219 -8.61 2.81 10.44
N ARG A 220 -7.74 3.08 11.42
CA ARG A 220 -6.97 4.34 11.46
C ARG A 220 -5.86 4.37 10.43
N ALA A 221 -5.20 3.24 10.17
CA ALA A 221 -4.22 3.12 9.09
C ALA A 221 -4.89 3.29 7.72
N ALA A 222 -6.06 2.68 7.50
CA ALA A 222 -6.86 2.87 6.28
C ALA A 222 -7.30 4.34 6.12
N ALA A 223 -7.72 5.00 7.21
CA ALA A 223 -8.08 6.41 7.19
C ALA A 223 -6.89 7.31 6.86
N ALA A 224 -5.70 7.05 7.39
CA ALA A 224 -4.49 7.79 7.06
C ALA A 224 -4.10 7.59 5.58
N SER A 225 -4.14 6.32 5.11
CA SER A 225 -3.84 5.97 3.73
C SER A 225 -4.80 6.59 2.72
N SER A 226 -6.03 6.92 3.14
CA SER A 226 -7.08 7.52 2.31
C SER A 226 -7.44 8.97 2.69
N ALA A 227 -6.60 9.62 3.48
CA ALA A 227 -6.80 11.00 3.91
C ALA A 227 -6.49 12.00 2.77
N VAL A 228 -7.37 12.02 1.76
CA VAL A 228 -7.25 12.93 0.61
C VAL A 228 -7.22 14.37 1.10
N PRO A 229 -6.19 15.16 0.80
CA PRO A 229 -6.10 16.56 1.17
C PRO A 229 -7.35 17.34 0.77
N LEU A 230 -7.77 18.30 1.59
CA LEU A 230 -9.02 19.08 1.51
C LEU A 230 -10.29 18.31 1.91
N VAL A 231 -10.42 17.04 1.55
CA VAL A 231 -11.61 16.22 1.89
C VAL A 231 -11.53 15.73 3.34
N LEU A 232 -10.41 15.12 3.68
CA LEU A 232 -10.12 14.63 5.03
C LEU A 232 -8.97 15.44 5.67
N SER A 233 -8.86 15.35 7.01
CA SER A 233 -7.76 15.94 7.76
C SER A 233 -6.56 15.00 7.79
N PRO A 234 -5.32 15.49 7.95
CA PRO A 234 -4.19 14.62 8.23
C PRO A 234 -4.41 13.79 9.50
N VAL A 235 -3.92 12.55 9.52
CA VAL A 235 -3.83 11.74 10.73
C VAL A 235 -2.51 12.04 11.43
N THR A 236 -2.59 12.54 12.66
CA THR A 236 -1.41 12.95 13.43
C THR A 236 -0.94 11.83 14.35
N MET A 237 0.37 11.55 14.31
CA MET A 237 1.04 10.59 15.22
C MET A 237 2.16 11.28 16.00
N ASN A 238 2.50 10.73 17.16
CA ASN A 238 3.65 11.18 17.94
C ASN A 238 4.93 10.60 17.37
N ASN A 239 5.96 11.42 17.33
CA ASN A 239 7.32 11.01 17.08
C ASN A 239 8.14 11.08 18.38
N TYR A 240 8.61 9.94 18.85
CA TYR A 240 9.48 9.79 20.01
C TYR A 240 10.93 9.51 19.60
N GLY A 241 11.30 9.73 18.33
CA GLY A 241 12.62 9.47 17.79
C GLY A 241 13.73 10.02 18.67
N GLY A 242 14.80 9.24 18.86
CA GLY A 242 15.89 9.56 19.76
C GLY A 242 15.64 9.28 21.24
N SER A 243 14.44 8.86 21.66
CA SER A 243 14.12 8.56 23.06
C SER A 243 14.35 7.10 23.47
N CYS A 244 14.59 6.21 22.49
CA CYS A 244 14.78 4.77 22.72
C CYS A 244 16.18 4.30 22.32
N VAL A 245 16.56 3.10 22.75
CA VAL A 245 17.75 2.40 22.23
C VAL A 245 17.40 1.90 20.82
N TYR A 246 17.79 2.68 19.81
CA TYR A 246 17.55 2.35 18.41
C TYR A 246 18.55 1.31 17.90
N LYS A 247 18.05 0.36 17.10
CA LYS A 247 18.88 -0.63 16.40
C LYS A 247 18.39 -0.75 14.96
N ARG A 248 19.29 -0.52 14.01
CA ARG A 248 19.04 -0.67 12.58
C ARG A 248 19.17 -2.14 12.15
N PRO A 249 18.34 -2.64 11.21
CA PRO A 249 18.57 -3.94 10.58
C PRO A 249 19.89 -3.96 9.79
N GLY A 250 20.73 -4.98 9.98
CA GLY A 250 22.08 -5.03 9.39
C GLY A 250 22.12 -5.05 7.85
N TYR A 251 21.05 -5.50 7.18
CA TYR A 251 20.98 -5.47 5.72
C TYR A 251 20.86 -4.05 5.14
N ILE A 252 20.57 -3.05 5.97
CA ILE A 252 20.52 -1.63 5.60
C ILE A 252 21.90 -0.97 5.68
N ASP A 253 22.80 -1.49 6.51
CA ASP A 253 24.11 -0.88 6.80
C ASP A 253 24.93 -0.51 5.54
N PRO A 254 24.92 -1.31 4.44
CA PRO A 254 25.64 -0.96 3.22
C PRO A 254 25.16 0.33 2.55
N PHE A 255 23.92 0.79 2.84
CA PHE A 255 23.28 1.94 2.21
C PHE A 255 23.31 3.21 3.05
N VAL A 256 23.81 3.15 4.27
CA VAL A 256 23.84 4.30 5.21
C VAL A 256 24.74 5.44 4.70
N ASN A 257 25.87 5.09 4.09
CA ASN A 257 26.76 6.07 3.51
C ASN A 257 26.58 6.09 1.99
N GLU A 258 25.93 7.15 1.50
CA GLU A 258 25.65 7.31 0.09
C GLU A 258 26.87 7.24 -0.82
N ALA A 259 28.04 7.76 -0.35
CA ALA A 259 29.26 7.80 -1.15
C ALA A 259 29.87 6.40 -1.41
N THR A 260 29.59 5.42 -0.52
CA THR A 260 30.11 4.05 -0.59
C THR A 260 29.03 3.01 -0.83
N ALA A 261 27.77 3.41 -0.85
CA ALA A 261 26.64 2.51 -1.06
C ALA A 261 26.73 1.80 -2.41
N PRO A 262 26.46 0.49 -2.46
CA PRO A 262 26.38 -0.24 -3.71
C PRO A 262 25.22 0.31 -4.58
N ARG A 263 25.36 0.19 -5.89
CA ARG A 263 24.37 0.71 -6.86
C ARG A 263 23.85 -0.43 -7.75
N PRO A 264 22.59 -0.33 -8.25
CA PRO A 264 21.62 0.81 -8.13
C PRO A 264 20.94 0.82 -6.76
N ALA A 265 20.75 1.97 -6.14
CA ALA A 265 20.05 2.10 -4.85
C ALA A 265 19.55 3.52 -4.57
N ALA A 266 19.24 4.30 -5.61
CA ALA A 266 18.90 5.72 -5.45
C ALA A 266 17.64 5.91 -4.60
N ARG A 267 16.59 5.12 -4.86
CA ARG A 267 15.32 5.18 -4.10
C ARG A 267 15.50 4.72 -2.67
N LEU A 268 16.22 3.60 -2.46
CA LEU A 268 16.47 3.06 -1.14
C LEU A 268 17.29 4.03 -0.28
N ILE A 269 18.32 4.67 -0.82
CA ILE A 269 19.12 5.69 -0.11
C ILE A 269 18.25 6.88 0.26
N LYS A 270 17.41 7.35 -0.65
CA LYS A 270 16.48 8.44 -0.38
C LYS A 270 15.51 8.07 0.75
N GLN A 271 14.94 6.88 0.72
CA GLN A 271 14.09 6.37 1.81
C GLN A 271 14.84 6.35 3.15
N MET A 272 16.10 5.90 3.17
CA MET A 272 16.91 5.92 4.41
C MET A 272 17.09 7.33 4.96
N GLN A 273 17.38 8.31 4.10
CA GLN A 273 17.49 9.72 4.50
C GLN A 273 16.18 10.27 5.05
N GLU A 274 15.06 9.90 4.44
CA GLU A 274 13.72 10.27 4.91
C GLU A 274 13.39 9.62 6.27
N MET A 275 13.78 8.37 6.47
CA MET A 275 13.61 7.69 7.76
C MET A 275 14.50 8.27 8.86
N ASP A 276 15.73 8.69 8.52
CA ASP A 276 16.63 9.33 9.48
C ASP A 276 16.06 10.65 10.05
N TYR A 277 15.21 11.36 9.29
CA TYR A 277 14.49 12.54 9.77
C TYR A 277 13.63 12.25 11.01
N TYR A 278 13.06 11.04 11.12
CA TYR A 278 12.24 10.66 12.26
C TYR A 278 13.03 10.42 13.56
N HIS A 279 14.36 10.31 13.51
CA HIS A 279 15.18 10.15 14.72
C HIS A 279 15.25 11.41 15.58
N ASP A 280 14.84 12.55 15.07
CA ASP A 280 14.80 13.81 15.81
C ASP A 280 13.37 14.14 16.28
N GLY A 281 12.87 13.35 17.22
CA GLY A 281 11.56 13.57 17.83
C GLY A 281 11.49 14.80 18.73
N LYS A 282 12.64 15.38 19.13
CA LYS A 282 12.65 16.60 19.92
C LYS A 282 12.26 17.82 19.09
N ASP A 283 12.83 17.95 17.91
CA ASP A 283 12.52 19.08 17.01
C ASP A 283 11.30 18.79 16.13
N ASN A 284 11.00 17.50 15.91
CA ASN A 284 9.85 17.03 15.11
C ASN A 284 8.94 16.08 15.92
N PRO A 285 8.23 16.58 16.96
CA PRO A 285 7.47 15.71 17.88
C PRO A 285 6.21 15.09 17.28
N TYR A 286 5.81 15.49 16.08
CA TYR A 286 4.63 14.97 15.38
C TYR A 286 4.92 14.70 13.92
N ILE A 287 4.23 13.70 13.37
CA ILE A 287 4.12 13.46 11.93
C ILE A 287 2.65 13.58 11.51
N HIS A 288 2.41 14.08 10.30
CA HIS A 288 1.08 14.33 9.76
C HIS A 288 0.88 13.55 8.47
N LEU A 289 0.10 12.47 8.56
CA LEU A 289 -0.12 11.54 7.47
C LEU A 289 -1.34 11.92 6.64
N VAL A 290 -1.17 11.96 5.34
CA VAL A 290 -2.21 12.14 4.33
C VAL A 290 -2.25 10.95 3.38
N ASP A 291 -3.15 10.97 2.39
CA ASP A 291 -3.33 9.90 1.40
C ASP A 291 -1.99 9.41 0.83
N GLY A 292 -1.81 8.10 0.82
CA GLY A 292 -0.61 7.46 0.29
C GLY A 292 -0.38 7.72 -1.19
N GLY A 293 -1.47 7.94 -1.96
CA GLY A 293 -1.39 8.27 -3.37
C GLY A 293 -0.65 9.56 -3.70
N VAL A 294 -0.42 10.44 -2.71
CA VAL A 294 0.36 11.67 -2.90
C VAL A 294 1.83 11.35 -3.20
N SER A 295 2.42 10.33 -2.57
CA SER A 295 3.82 9.91 -2.77
C SER A 295 3.99 8.64 -3.60
N ASP A 296 3.02 7.71 -3.54
CA ASP A 296 3.04 6.42 -4.23
C ASP A 296 1.60 5.91 -4.43
N ASN A 297 0.99 6.23 -5.55
CA ASN A 297 -0.40 5.84 -5.81
C ASN A 297 -0.58 4.36 -6.16
N LEU A 298 0.46 3.69 -6.62
CA LEU A 298 0.41 2.27 -7.00
C LEU A 298 0.76 1.32 -5.85
N GLY A 299 1.39 1.82 -4.79
CA GLY A 299 1.92 1.00 -3.71
C GLY A 299 3.13 0.15 -4.12
N ILE A 300 3.85 0.52 -5.17
CA ILE A 300 5.00 -0.25 -5.68
C ILE A 300 6.35 0.39 -5.35
N ARG A 301 6.36 1.59 -4.78
CA ARG A 301 7.62 2.28 -4.46
C ARG A 301 8.50 1.46 -3.53
N GLY A 302 7.94 0.93 -2.45
CA GLY A 302 8.67 0.04 -1.53
C GLY A 302 9.16 -1.26 -2.20
N VAL A 303 8.44 -1.76 -3.20
CA VAL A 303 8.88 -2.90 -4.03
C VAL A 303 10.09 -2.49 -4.89
N LEU A 304 10.03 -1.34 -5.56
CA LEU A 304 11.13 -0.82 -6.37
C LEU A 304 12.38 -0.56 -5.53
N GLU A 305 12.24 0.03 -4.34
CA GLU A 305 13.33 0.26 -3.38
C GLU A 305 13.98 -1.06 -2.95
N SER A 306 13.15 -2.08 -2.67
CA SER A 306 13.63 -3.41 -2.28
C SER A 306 14.36 -4.12 -3.44
N LEU A 307 13.86 -4.01 -4.67
CA LEU A 307 14.50 -4.59 -5.86
C LEU A 307 15.82 -3.90 -6.17
N GLU A 308 15.90 -2.56 -6.07
CA GLU A 308 17.16 -1.83 -6.23
C GLU A 308 18.20 -2.26 -5.18
N GLY A 309 17.79 -2.34 -3.91
CA GLY A 309 18.67 -2.80 -2.83
C GLY A 309 19.17 -4.22 -3.04
N LEU A 310 18.27 -5.13 -3.46
CA LEU A 310 18.60 -6.51 -3.78
C LEU A 310 19.61 -6.60 -4.93
N GLU A 311 19.39 -5.87 -6.01
CA GLU A 311 20.30 -5.81 -7.16
C GLU A 311 21.67 -5.27 -6.75
N ALA A 312 21.70 -4.17 -6.01
CA ALA A 312 22.93 -3.53 -5.56
C ALA A 312 23.77 -4.44 -4.65
N MET A 313 23.15 -5.09 -3.67
CA MET A 313 23.83 -6.03 -2.77
C MET A 313 24.39 -7.22 -3.55
N ARG A 314 23.61 -7.80 -4.46
CA ARG A 314 24.06 -8.93 -5.30
C ARG A 314 25.24 -8.56 -6.19
N LEU A 315 25.19 -7.42 -6.85
CA LEU A 315 26.31 -6.93 -7.68
C LEU A 315 27.57 -6.66 -6.83
N ALA A 316 27.40 -6.25 -5.57
CA ALA A 316 28.50 -6.09 -4.62
C ALA A 316 29.00 -7.43 -4.03
N GLY A 317 28.32 -8.56 -4.29
CA GLY A 317 28.63 -9.86 -3.71
C GLY A 317 28.30 -9.95 -2.23
N LEU A 318 27.33 -9.17 -1.76
CA LEU A 318 26.83 -9.17 -0.37
C LEU A 318 25.62 -10.11 -0.26
N PRO A 319 25.49 -10.85 0.87
CA PRO A 319 24.33 -11.71 1.11
C PRO A 319 23.05 -10.89 1.27
N THR A 320 21.95 -11.44 0.79
CA THR A 320 20.64 -10.80 0.91
C THR A 320 19.63 -11.71 1.62
N PRO A 321 18.60 -11.15 2.28
CA PRO A 321 17.53 -11.94 2.86
C PRO A 321 16.72 -12.76 1.82
N LEU A 322 16.86 -12.45 0.53
CA LEU A 322 16.14 -13.07 -0.57
C LEU A 322 17.03 -13.98 -1.46
N ASP A 323 18.21 -14.42 -0.97
CA ASP A 323 19.11 -15.27 -1.77
C ASP A 323 18.52 -16.64 -2.12
N TYR A 324 17.51 -17.09 -1.36
CA TYR A 324 16.77 -18.32 -1.65
C TYR A 324 15.70 -18.15 -2.75
N VAL A 325 15.32 -16.90 -3.09
CA VAL A 325 14.28 -16.60 -4.06
C VAL A 325 14.82 -16.73 -5.48
N LYS A 326 14.12 -17.50 -6.31
CA LYS A 326 14.42 -17.67 -7.74
C LYS A 326 13.46 -16.90 -8.64
N ARG A 327 12.28 -16.53 -8.12
CA ARG A 327 11.25 -15.79 -8.85
C ARG A 327 10.61 -14.75 -7.99
N ILE A 328 10.36 -13.59 -8.59
CA ILE A 328 9.55 -12.53 -8.03
C ILE A 328 8.44 -12.22 -9.03
N VAL A 329 7.20 -12.31 -8.58
CA VAL A 329 6.02 -11.96 -9.38
C VAL A 329 5.37 -10.74 -8.76
N VAL A 330 5.31 -9.64 -9.50
CA VAL A 330 4.66 -8.40 -9.06
C VAL A 330 3.42 -8.18 -9.93
N VAL A 331 2.25 -8.27 -9.31
CA VAL A 331 0.96 -7.96 -9.96
C VAL A 331 0.57 -6.55 -9.56
N VAL A 332 0.65 -5.62 -10.51
CA VAL A 332 0.29 -4.21 -10.30
C VAL A 332 -1.16 -4.00 -10.69
N VAL A 333 -2.01 -3.77 -9.70
CA VAL A 333 -3.45 -3.54 -9.88
C VAL A 333 -3.71 -2.04 -9.90
N ASN A 334 -3.70 -1.49 -11.10
CA ASN A 334 -3.81 -0.05 -11.34
C ASN A 334 -5.23 0.33 -11.75
N SER A 335 -5.98 0.90 -10.83
CA SER A 335 -7.32 1.41 -11.04
C SER A 335 -7.36 2.87 -11.48
N LEU A 336 -6.25 3.42 -11.93
CA LEU A 336 -6.18 4.82 -12.36
C LEU A 336 -7.25 5.12 -13.41
N SER A 337 -7.99 6.20 -13.21
CA SER A 337 -8.96 6.73 -14.14
C SER A 337 -8.61 8.16 -14.52
N SER A 338 -8.94 8.52 -15.75
CA SER A 338 -8.74 9.87 -16.26
C SER A 338 -10.06 10.32 -16.89
N PRO A 339 -11.05 10.74 -16.05
CA PRO A 339 -12.32 11.23 -16.54
C PRO A 339 -12.13 12.36 -17.55
N LYS A 340 -12.88 12.31 -18.64
CA LYS A 340 -12.87 13.36 -19.66
C LYS A 340 -13.35 14.66 -19.03
N THR A 341 -12.61 15.73 -19.27
CA THR A 341 -13.02 17.10 -18.94
C THR A 341 -13.38 17.84 -20.22
N ASP A 342 -14.27 18.82 -20.11
CA ASP A 342 -14.69 19.69 -21.20
C ASP A 342 -14.02 21.08 -21.17
N TRP A 343 -13.05 21.26 -20.28
CA TRP A 343 -12.39 22.56 -20.06
C TRP A 343 -11.76 23.15 -21.32
N ASN A 344 -11.25 22.30 -22.20
CA ASN A 344 -10.68 22.70 -23.48
C ASN A 344 -11.74 23.04 -24.55
N GLN A 345 -13.02 22.93 -24.24
CA GLN A 345 -14.14 23.29 -25.11
C GLN A 345 -14.73 24.68 -24.77
N SER A 346 -14.22 25.32 -23.70
CA SER A 346 -14.67 26.63 -23.21
C SER A 346 -13.49 27.56 -23.00
N GLU A 347 -13.70 28.87 -23.26
CA GLU A 347 -12.75 29.92 -22.91
C GLU A 347 -12.64 30.11 -21.38
N ASN A 348 -13.65 29.69 -20.62
CA ASN A 348 -13.63 29.71 -19.17
C ASN A 348 -12.83 28.50 -18.66
N GLY A 349 -11.78 28.75 -17.86
CA GLY A 349 -11.04 27.70 -17.20
C GLY A 349 -11.84 27.03 -16.07
N PRO A 350 -11.33 25.92 -15.51
CA PRO A 350 -11.96 25.22 -14.39
C PRO A 350 -12.03 26.09 -13.14
N GLY A 351 -12.97 25.77 -12.25
CA GLY A 351 -13.07 26.39 -10.93
C GLY A 351 -11.84 26.10 -10.05
N SER A 352 -11.56 26.96 -9.06
CA SER A 352 -10.33 26.86 -8.24
C SER A 352 -10.20 25.52 -7.52
N ILE A 353 -11.30 24.92 -7.06
CA ILE A 353 -11.29 23.60 -6.36
C ILE A 353 -10.99 22.49 -7.37
N GLU A 354 -11.62 22.50 -8.54
CA GLU A 354 -11.39 21.54 -9.62
C GLU A 354 -9.95 21.61 -10.12
N LEU A 355 -9.43 22.85 -10.29
CA LEU A 355 -8.02 23.08 -10.68
C LEU A 355 -7.07 22.51 -9.64
N LEU A 356 -7.31 22.72 -8.34
CA LEU A 356 -6.47 22.23 -7.26
C LEU A 356 -6.47 20.70 -7.20
N LEU A 357 -7.65 20.07 -7.30
CA LEU A 357 -7.76 18.60 -7.35
C LEU A 357 -7.07 18.02 -8.57
N LYS A 358 -7.19 18.66 -9.74
CA LYS A 358 -6.49 18.20 -10.94
C LYS A 358 -4.98 18.43 -10.84
N ALA A 359 -4.55 19.54 -10.25
CA ALA A 359 -3.13 19.84 -10.05
C ALA A 359 -2.43 18.82 -9.14
N THR A 360 -3.13 18.23 -8.17
CA THR A 360 -2.61 17.11 -7.37
C THR A 360 -2.65 15.79 -8.12
N GLY A 361 -3.66 15.55 -8.96
CA GLY A 361 -3.81 14.31 -9.72
C GLY A 361 -2.80 14.15 -10.86
N VAL A 362 -2.44 15.23 -11.56
CA VAL A 362 -1.51 15.16 -12.71
C VAL A 362 -0.14 14.56 -12.35
N PRO A 363 0.56 15.00 -11.29
CA PRO A 363 1.80 14.35 -10.86
C PRO A 363 1.61 12.87 -10.50
N ILE A 364 0.52 12.54 -9.81
CA ILE A 364 0.19 11.16 -9.43
C ILE A 364 0.09 10.25 -10.67
N ASP A 365 -0.59 10.73 -11.72
CA ASP A 365 -0.74 10.01 -12.98
C ASP A 365 0.62 9.76 -13.66
N HIS A 366 1.47 10.79 -13.71
CA HIS A 366 2.81 10.71 -14.30
C HIS A 366 3.72 9.76 -13.51
N TYR A 367 3.78 9.89 -12.19
CA TYR A 367 4.59 9.01 -11.35
C TYR A 367 4.14 7.56 -11.43
N SER A 368 2.84 7.30 -11.45
CA SER A 368 2.30 5.95 -11.60
C SER A 368 2.74 5.29 -12.91
N TYR A 369 2.78 6.05 -14.01
CA TYR A 369 3.30 5.54 -15.28
C TYR A 369 4.81 5.22 -15.20
N GLU A 370 5.61 6.16 -14.69
CA GLU A 370 7.06 6.00 -14.58
C GLU A 370 7.46 4.82 -13.67
N GLU A 371 6.72 4.60 -12.59
CA GLU A 371 6.95 3.48 -11.67
C GLU A 371 6.71 2.11 -12.34
N ILE A 372 5.64 1.96 -13.12
CA ILE A 372 5.37 0.72 -13.87
C ILE A 372 6.48 0.49 -14.91
N GLU A 373 6.85 1.51 -15.66
CA GLU A 373 7.92 1.39 -16.66
C GLU A 373 9.28 1.09 -16.00
N SER A 374 9.59 1.71 -14.87
CA SER A 374 10.80 1.41 -14.09
C SER A 374 10.84 -0.06 -13.62
N LEU A 375 9.69 -0.62 -13.28
CA LEU A 375 9.59 -2.03 -12.88
C LEU A 375 9.83 -2.96 -14.09
N LYS A 376 9.25 -2.63 -15.25
CA LYS A 376 9.48 -3.37 -16.52
C LYS A 376 10.92 -3.25 -17.02
N ASP A 377 11.52 -2.07 -16.86
CA ASP A 377 12.94 -1.85 -17.19
C ASP A 377 13.86 -2.71 -16.29
N THR A 378 13.53 -2.83 -15.02
CA THR A 378 14.24 -3.71 -14.09
C THR A 378 14.10 -5.17 -14.52
N GLN A 379 12.91 -5.60 -14.91
CA GLN A 379 12.68 -6.95 -15.47
C GLN A 379 13.54 -7.18 -16.72
N ALA A 380 13.56 -6.27 -17.67
CA ALA A 380 14.33 -6.37 -18.91
C ALA A 380 15.84 -6.41 -18.63
N ARG A 381 16.32 -5.57 -17.71
CA ARG A 381 17.72 -5.52 -17.29
C ARG A 381 18.16 -6.84 -16.63
N TRP A 382 17.38 -7.37 -15.69
CA TRP A 382 17.70 -8.63 -15.02
C TRP A 382 17.72 -9.80 -15.99
N LYS A 383 16.76 -9.85 -16.92
CA LYS A 383 16.73 -10.85 -17.97
C LYS A 383 17.98 -10.79 -18.88
N SER A 384 18.40 -9.59 -19.29
CA SER A 384 19.59 -9.38 -20.09
C SER A 384 20.85 -9.80 -19.33
N MET A 385 20.95 -9.50 -18.04
CA MET A 385 22.06 -9.90 -17.18
C MET A 385 22.11 -11.43 -16.99
N SER A 386 20.97 -12.09 -16.85
CA SER A 386 20.89 -13.56 -16.78
C SER A 386 21.40 -14.21 -18.08
N ILE A 387 20.98 -13.70 -19.24
CA ILE A 387 21.47 -14.19 -20.55
C ILE A 387 22.99 -14.04 -20.67
N LEU A 388 23.54 -12.88 -20.25
CA LEU A 388 24.98 -12.63 -20.27
C LEU A 388 25.73 -13.59 -19.35
N ARG A 389 25.30 -13.74 -18.09
CA ARG A 389 25.91 -14.65 -17.12
C ARG A 389 25.97 -16.08 -17.62
N ASN A 390 24.91 -16.55 -18.25
CA ASN A 390 24.81 -17.92 -18.78
C ASN A 390 25.47 -18.10 -20.14
N SER A 391 26.06 -17.03 -20.71
CA SER A 391 26.75 -17.12 -22.00
C SER A 391 28.17 -17.76 -21.90
N LYS A 392 28.58 -18.49 -22.92
CA LYS A 392 29.93 -19.07 -22.99
C LYS A 392 31.06 -18.03 -22.90
N LEU A 393 30.79 -16.77 -23.22
CA LEU A 393 31.75 -15.66 -23.17
C LEU A 393 32.25 -15.39 -21.74
N PHE A 394 31.38 -15.57 -20.73
CA PHE A 394 31.74 -15.34 -19.35
C PHE A 394 32.20 -16.58 -18.58
N ALA A 395 31.87 -17.78 -19.05
CA ALA A 395 32.18 -19.03 -18.36
C ALA A 395 33.70 -19.30 -18.16
N HIS A 396 34.56 -18.59 -18.84
CA HIS A 396 36.02 -18.77 -18.79
C HIS A 396 36.78 -17.52 -18.37
N ASN A 397 36.09 -16.51 -17.81
CA ASN A 397 36.73 -15.24 -17.46
C ASN A 397 37.32 -15.31 -16.03
N LYS A 398 38.62 -15.03 -15.92
CA LYS A 398 39.38 -15.05 -14.65
C LYS A 398 39.38 -13.70 -13.91
N ASN A 399 38.59 -12.72 -14.35
CA ASN A 399 38.50 -11.44 -13.65
C ASN A 399 37.67 -11.59 -12.38
N PRO A 400 38.23 -11.30 -11.17
CA PRO A 400 37.51 -11.48 -9.90
C PRO A 400 36.23 -10.66 -9.77
N GLN A 401 36.13 -9.51 -10.46
CA GLN A 401 34.91 -8.70 -10.46
C GLN A 401 33.81 -9.35 -11.31
N LEU A 402 34.18 -9.94 -12.45
CA LEU A 402 33.25 -10.68 -13.29
C LEU A 402 32.85 -12.01 -12.66
N GLU A 403 33.73 -12.67 -11.92
CA GLU A 403 33.44 -13.91 -11.19
C GLU A 403 32.31 -13.69 -10.17
N LYS A 404 32.31 -12.59 -9.43
CA LYS A 404 31.21 -12.23 -8.52
C LYS A 404 29.87 -12.10 -9.27
N ILE A 405 29.87 -11.43 -10.42
CA ILE A 405 28.66 -11.23 -11.24
C ILE A 405 28.16 -12.56 -11.81
N VAL A 406 29.08 -13.40 -12.28
CA VAL A 406 28.73 -14.72 -12.85
C VAL A 406 28.17 -15.67 -11.81
N ASN A 407 28.70 -15.64 -10.59
CA ASN A 407 28.26 -16.51 -9.50
C ASN A 407 27.02 -16.00 -8.76
N THR A 408 26.51 -14.80 -9.10
CA THR A 408 25.27 -14.29 -8.52
C THR A 408 24.08 -15.12 -9.00
N PRO A 409 23.26 -15.70 -8.12
CA PRO A 409 22.09 -16.46 -8.50
C PRO A 409 21.11 -15.65 -9.35
N ASP A 410 20.55 -16.25 -10.39
CA ASP A 410 19.52 -15.61 -11.21
C ASP A 410 18.19 -15.50 -10.43
N ILE A 411 17.50 -14.37 -10.59
CA ILE A 411 16.11 -14.19 -10.23
C ILE A 411 15.32 -13.80 -11.47
N ASP A 412 14.26 -14.54 -11.73
CA ASP A 412 13.28 -14.18 -12.74
C ASP A 412 12.28 -13.18 -12.15
N LEU A 413 12.25 -11.97 -12.67
CA LEU A 413 11.25 -10.95 -12.31
C LEU A 413 10.12 -10.97 -13.34
N TYR A 414 8.90 -11.09 -12.88
CA TYR A 414 7.68 -11.00 -13.68
C TYR A 414 6.84 -9.81 -13.23
N VAL A 415 6.37 -9.01 -14.18
CA VAL A 415 5.52 -7.85 -13.95
C VAL A 415 4.22 -8.08 -14.69
N VAL A 416 3.11 -8.18 -13.96
CA VAL A 416 1.76 -8.33 -14.49
C VAL A 416 1.01 -7.02 -14.29
N ASP A 417 0.78 -6.27 -15.37
CA ASP A 417 0.02 -5.02 -15.36
C ASP A 417 -1.49 -5.32 -15.49
N VAL A 418 -2.23 -5.09 -14.41
CA VAL A 418 -3.68 -5.20 -14.36
C VAL A 418 -4.25 -3.79 -14.31
N SER A 419 -4.56 -3.22 -15.47
CA SER A 419 -5.07 -1.85 -15.62
C SER A 419 -6.14 -1.77 -16.71
N PHE A 420 -7.02 -0.77 -16.63
CA PHE A 420 -8.15 -0.63 -17.57
C PHE A 420 -7.71 -0.55 -19.03
N LYS A 421 -6.54 0.03 -19.31
CA LYS A 421 -5.96 0.10 -20.67
C LYS A 421 -5.70 -1.28 -21.31
N MET A 422 -5.68 -2.35 -20.52
CA MET A 422 -5.51 -3.73 -21.00
C MET A 422 -6.84 -4.33 -21.51
N LEU A 423 -7.98 -3.65 -21.32
CA LEU A 423 -9.26 -4.08 -21.83
C LEU A 423 -9.30 -3.94 -23.36
N LYS A 424 -9.72 -5.01 -24.05
CA LYS A 424 -9.95 -5.00 -25.51
C LYS A 424 -11.26 -4.30 -25.87
N ASP A 425 -12.24 -4.31 -24.97
CA ASP A 425 -13.54 -3.67 -25.13
C ASP A 425 -13.40 -2.17 -24.82
N LYS A 426 -13.50 -1.34 -25.87
CA LYS A 426 -13.38 0.12 -25.75
C LYS A 426 -14.51 0.76 -24.96
N GLN A 427 -15.73 0.22 -25.03
CA GLN A 427 -16.88 0.77 -24.30
C GLN A 427 -16.71 0.51 -22.81
N GLU A 428 -16.27 -0.70 -22.45
CA GLU A 428 -15.96 -1.03 -21.07
C GLU A 428 -14.79 -0.20 -20.54
N TYR A 429 -13.72 -0.06 -21.33
CA TYR A 429 -12.60 0.83 -20.98
C TYR A 429 -13.07 2.27 -20.72
N GLU A 430 -13.85 2.85 -21.64
CA GLU A 430 -14.33 4.23 -21.49
C GLU A 430 -15.23 4.38 -20.25
N TYR A 431 -16.09 3.43 -19.98
CA TYR A 431 -16.93 3.43 -18.79
C TYR A 431 -16.10 3.44 -17.51
N LEU A 432 -15.19 2.49 -17.36
CA LEU A 432 -14.37 2.36 -16.15
C LEU A 432 -13.39 3.52 -15.96
N ASN A 433 -12.81 4.02 -17.08
CA ASN A 433 -11.89 5.15 -17.07
C ASN A 433 -12.56 6.50 -16.73
N ASN A 434 -13.89 6.59 -16.82
CA ASN A 434 -14.66 7.77 -16.44
C ASN A 434 -15.23 7.68 -15.01
N LEU A 435 -15.06 6.58 -14.29
CA LEU A 435 -15.52 6.47 -12.90
C LEU A 435 -14.77 7.45 -12.00
N PRO A 436 -15.48 8.14 -11.09
CA PRO A 436 -14.86 9.10 -10.17
C PRO A 436 -13.99 8.40 -9.13
N THR A 437 -13.08 9.15 -8.52
CA THR A 437 -12.43 8.78 -7.26
C THR A 437 -13.37 9.16 -6.12
N SER A 438 -14.08 8.19 -5.57
CA SER A 438 -15.11 8.37 -4.55
C SER A 438 -15.20 7.13 -3.67
N PHE A 439 -15.66 7.27 -2.44
CA PHE A 439 -16.04 6.17 -1.56
C PHE A 439 -17.55 5.84 -1.66
N SER A 440 -18.13 6.11 -2.83
CA SER A 440 -19.50 5.73 -3.19
C SER A 440 -19.56 5.52 -4.69
N LEU A 441 -19.92 4.31 -5.12
CA LEU A 441 -20.18 3.96 -6.53
C LEU A 441 -21.49 3.20 -6.65
N PRO A 442 -22.18 3.30 -7.81
CA PRO A 442 -23.32 2.44 -8.09
C PRO A 442 -22.94 0.96 -8.02
N PRO A 443 -23.79 0.06 -7.49
CA PRO A 443 -23.53 -1.37 -7.43
C PRO A 443 -23.10 -1.99 -8.76
N GLU A 444 -23.70 -1.56 -9.89
CA GLU A 444 -23.31 -2.00 -11.23
C GLU A 444 -21.84 -1.68 -11.53
N ALA A 445 -21.35 -0.49 -11.15
CA ALA A 445 -19.96 -0.10 -11.39
C ALA A 445 -19.00 -1.00 -10.58
N VAL A 446 -19.36 -1.34 -9.35
CA VAL A 446 -18.59 -2.29 -8.50
C VAL A 446 -18.51 -3.66 -9.19
N ASP A 447 -19.62 -4.20 -9.67
CA ASP A 447 -19.66 -5.50 -10.32
C ASP A 447 -18.87 -5.51 -11.64
N ARG A 448 -18.95 -4.42 -12.43
CA ARG A 448 -18.16 -4.25 -13.66
C ARG A 448 -16.66 -4.17 -13.40
N LEU A 449 -16.23 -3.48 -12.34
CA LEU A 449 -14.82 -3.40 -11.92
C LEU A 449 -14.27 -4.79 -11.58
N ARG A 450 -15.01 -5.58 -10.81
CA ARG A 450 -14.63 -6.95 -10.45
C ARG A 450 -14.53 -7.85 -11.68
N ALA A 451 -15.53 -7.79 -12.57
CA ALA A 451 -15.52 -8.54 -13.82
C ALA A 451 -14.38 -8.14 -14.76
N ALA A 452 -14.04 -6.85 -14.81
CA ALA A 452 -12.92 -6.34 -15.61
C ALA A 452 -11.57 -6.87 -15.09
N ALA A 453 -11.35 -6.91 -13.78
CA ALA A 453 -10.14 -7.50 -13.18
C ALA A 453 -9.94 -8.95 -13.65
N LYS A 454 -11.01 -9.78 -13.59
CA LYS A 454 -10.98 -11.16 -14.06
C LYS A 454 -10.62 -11.26 -15.54
N LYS A 455 -11.28 -10.46 -16.40
CA LYS A 455 -11.02 -10.46 -17.85
C LYS A 455 -9.58 -10.09 -18.16
N ILE A 456 -9.01 -9.09 -17.47
CA ILE A 456 -7.65 -8.60 -17.70
C ILE A 456 -6.64 -9.66 -17.29
N ILE A 457 -6.74 -10.23 -16.09
CA ILE A 457 -5.80 -11.25 -15.59
C ILE A 457 -5.79 -12.47 -16.51
N LEU A 458 -6.95 -13.01 -16.83
CA LEU A 458 -7.05 -14.22 -17.67
C LEU A 458 -6.57 -13.97 -19.10
N ALA A 459 -6.67 -12.75 -19.62
CA ALA A 459 -6.18 -12.38 -20.94
C ALA A 459 -4.70 -11.92 -20.95
N SER A 460 -4.07 -11.76 -19.78
CA SER A 460 -2.71 -11.22 -19.66
C SER A 460 -1.66 -12.25 -20.14
N PRO A 461 -0.87 -11.92 -21.19
CA PRO A 461 0.24 -12.78 -21.60
C PRO A 461 1.30 -12.96 -20.52
N ASP A 462 1.54 -11.91 -19.72
CA ASP A 462 2.53 -11.95 -18.64
C ASP A 462 2.08 -12.90 -17.53
N PHE A 463 0.79 -12.87 -17.16
CA PHE A 463 0.23 -13.80 -16.18
C PHE A 463 0.30 -15.26 -16.69
N GLN A 464 -0.07 -15.49 -17.96
CA GLN A 464 0.04 -16.82 -18.57
C GLN A 464 1.47 -17.32 -18.60
N LYS A 465 2.43 -16.42 -18.87
CA LYS A 465 3.86 -16.75 -18.84
C LYS A 465 4.31 -17.13 -17.43
N VAL A 466 3.91 -16.43 -16.40
CA VAL A 466 4.17 -16.80 -15.00
C VAL A 466 3.69 -18.22 -14.74
N MET A 467 2.46 -18.56 -15.12
CA MET A 467 1.88 -19.89 -14.92
C MET A 467 2.67 -20.99 -15.65
N GLN A 468 3.16 -20.71 -16.86
CA GLN A 468 3.99 -21.66 -17.63
C GLN A 468 5.37 -21.86 -17.00
N ASP A 469 6.07 -20.75 -16.68
CA ASP A 469 7.47 -20.78 -16.21
C ASP A 469 7.59 -21.30 -14.76
N THR A 470 6.51 -21.20 -13.95
CA THR A 470 6.45 -21.80 -12.61
C THR A 470 6.31 -23.31 -12.63
N GLY A 471 6.02 -23.92 -13.78
CA GLY A 471 5.92 -25.38 -13.95
C GLY A 471 4.72 -25.99 -13.23
N VAL A 472 3.68 -25.20 -13.02
CA VAL A 472 2.38 -25.67 -12.49
C VAL A 472 1.65 -26.50 -13.55
N ARG A 473 0.76 -27.41 -13.11
CA ARG A 473 -0.01 -28.31 -13.98
C ARG A 473 -1.50 -28.22 -13.64
N ASP A 474 -2.32 -28.77 -14.52
CA ASP A 474 -3.77 -28.91 -14.31
C ASP A 474 -4.43 -27.59 -13.88
N ILE A 475 -4.10 -26.50 -14.61
CA ILE A 475 -4.63 -25.17 -14.32
C ILE A 475 -6.14 -25.15 -14.61
N GLN A 476 -6.94 -24.74 -13.62
CA GLN A 476 -8.37 -24.46 -13.75
C GLN A 476 -8.59 -22.95 -13.48
N TYR A 477 -9.39 -22.33 -14.32
CA TYR A 477 -9.69 -20.90 -14.27
C TYR A 477 -11.13 -20.64 -13.83
#